data_8a58123b181f0c4d7933f371583e1dd9
#
_entry.id   8a58123b181f0c4d7933f371583e1dd9
#
_cell.length_a   1.000
_cell.length_b   1.000
_cell.length_c   1.000
_cell.angle_alpha   90.00
_cell.angle_beta   90.00
_cell.angle_gamma   90.00
#
_symmetry.space_group_name_H-M   'P 1'
#
loop_
_entity.id
_entity.type
_entity.pdbx_description
1 polymer ?
#
loop_
_entity_poly.entity_id
_entity_poly.type
_entity_poly.pdbx_seq_one_letter_code
_entity_poly.pdbx_strand_id
1 'polypeptide(L)'
;MSVSARRAFAFSAALCAVALAPLPASAQPADSAAYRAQAQAELERLRAVQPIDGPARNIIIFIGDGFGVTTLTAARIHQGQQRGVDGESFVTAMDTLPHSALVRTYSHDAQVSDSAPTATAILSGVKARAAVIGYGPEALIGDCASALGNEAPSLIAEAQGMGLATGVVTTTRITHATPAAAYAHTPHRNWEARLPADQAAAGCTDIATQLVEGDVGMRLDVVMGGGRRYFVPADVADPEYPAVTGLRNDGRNLLAEWRARHPQGHYVTAAAELAALDPAAPGPLLALFEPDHMRYTIDRAADPAGEPSLAEMTAAAIARLSQNPGGFVLLVEAGRIDHAHHAGNAARALADAVAMDEAVAAAMALTNPADTLIVTTADHSHVIGMAGYPSRGNPILGLVREDGEVTLADDGMAYTTLGYLNGPGAVSGPRPDPADHDTHEHDYLQQALVPLGSETHGGEDVAVRASGPMAYLFRGTIEQHTIHAIMQAALLAGQ
;
A
#
# COMPACT_ATOMS: atom_id res chain seq x y z
N MET A 1 -13.41 -34.13 -52.93
CA MET A 1 -13.86 -34.23 -51.55
C MET A 1 -12.60 -34.29 -50.67
N SER A 2 -12.18 -33.17 -50.10
CA SER A 2 -11.01 -33.09 -49.21
C SER A 2 -11.47 -32.39 -47.92
N VAL A 3 -11.48 -33.15 -46.84
CA VAL A 3 -11.85 -32.68 -45.49
C VAL A 3 -10.60 -32.18 -44.80
N SER A 4 -10.54 -30.85 -44.59
CA SER A 4 -9.47 -30.19 -43.87
C SER A 4 -9.73 -30.31 -42.35
N ALA A 5 -8.92 -31.05 -41.64
CA ALA A 5 -8.93 -31.16 -40.19
C ALA A 5 -8.29 -29.92 -39.57
N ARG A 6 -9.05 -29.07 -38.93
CA ARG A 6 -8.56 -28.00 -38.04
C ARG A 6 -8.10 -28.60 -36.72
N ARG A 7 -6.80 -28.58 -36.45
CA ARG A 7 -6.23 -28.90 -35.13
C ARG A 7 -6.47 -27.70 -34.21
N ALA A 8 -7.31 -27.89 -33.19
CA ALA A 8 -7.42 -26.98 -32.08
C ALA A 8 -6.19 -27.18 -31.17
N PHE A 9 -5.36 -26.17 -31.02
CA PHE A 9 -4.32 -26.13 -30.00
C PHE A 9 -4.99 -25.62 -28.70
N ALA A 10 -5.18 -26.52 -27.75
CA ALA A 10 -5.52 -26.17 -26.39
C ALA A 10 -4.25 -25.64 -25.70
N PHE A 11 -4.16 -24.35 -25.46
CA PHE A 11 -3.19 -23.77 -24.55
C PHE A 11 -3.71 -23.98 -23.11
N SER A 12 -3.21 -24.99 -22.43
CA SER A 12 -3.32 -25.08 -20.98
C SER A 12 -2.38 -24.04 -20.39
N ALA A 13 -2.93 -22.93 -19.94
CA ALA A 13 -2.23 -21.99 -19.07
C ALA A 13 -2.09 -22.66 -17.70
N ALA A 14 -1.02 -23.41 -17.50
CA ALA A 14 -0.57 -23.77 -16.16
C ALA A 14 -0.06 -22.47 -15.52
N LEU A 15 -0.77 -21.93 -14.53
CA LEU A 15 -0.24 -20.96 -13.58
C LEU A 15 0.92 -21.67 -12.87
N CYS A 16 2.13 -21.54 -13.40
CA CYS A 16 3.33 -21.83 -12.65
C CYS A 16 3.40 -20.75 -11.55
N ALA A 17 3.03 -21.14 -10.33
CA ALA A 17 3.50 -20.42 -9.16
C ALA A 17 5.03 -20.41 -9.22
N VAL A 18 5.60 -19.32 -9.69
CA VAL A 18 7.02 -19.06 -9.59
C VAL A 18 7.25 -18.83 -8.10
N ALA A 19 7.55 -19.90 -7.39
CA ALA A 19 8.14 -19.80 -6.06
C ALA A 19 9.49 -19.11 -6.28
N LEU A 20 9.55 -17.79 -6.05
CA LEU A 20 10.81 -17.08 -5.91
C LEU A 20 11.58 -17.82 -4.82
N ALA A 21 12.64 -18.51 -5.20
CA ALA A 21 13.55 -19.08 -4.22
C ALA A 21 14.03 -17.92 -3.35
N PRO A 22 13.86 -17.99 -2.02
CA PRO A 22 14.35 -16.95 -1.14
C PRO A 22 15.83 -16.78 -1.42
N LEU A 23 16.27 -15.51 -1.57
CA LEU A 23 17.69 -15.22 -1.52
C LEU A 23 18.21 -15.85 -0.22
N PRO A 24 19.28 -16.62 -0.24
CA PRO A 24 19.77 -17.27 0.97
C PRO A 24 20.06 -16.18 1.99
N ALA A 25 19.38 -16.24 3.15
CA ALA A 25 19.79 -15.43 4.29
C ALA A 25 21.27 -15.64 4.48
N SER A 26 22.07 -14.59 4.43
CA SER A 26 23.51 -14.72 4.63
C SER A 26 23.72 -15.18 6.06
N ALA A 27 24.29 -16.38 6.24
CA ALA A 27 24.68 -16.82 7.56
C ALA A 27 25.55 -15.75 8.21
N GLN A 28 25.40 -15.52 9.51
CA GLN A 28 26.23 -14.56 10.24
C GLN A 28 27.70 -14.83 9.93
N PRO A 29 28.49 -13.83 9.49
CA PRO A 29 29.91 -14.00 9.24
C PRO A 29 30.62 -14.53 10.48
N ALA A 30 31.44 -15.58 10.33
CA ALA A 30 32.05 -16.26 11.43
C ALA A 30 33.21 -15.47 12.08
N ASP A 31 33.83 -14.55 11.34
CA ASP A 31 34.99 -13.79 11.80
C ASP A 31 35.15 -12.44 11.04
N SER A 32 36.17 -11.68 11.42
CA SER A 32 36.47 -10.37 10.81
C SER A 32 36.81 -10.46 9.32
N ALA A 33 37.39 -11.57 8.85
CA ALA A 33 37.71 -11.74 7.43
C ALA A 33 36.44 -11.95 6.60
N ALA A 34 35.48 -12.74 7.13
CA ALA A 34 34.18 -12.97 6.51
C ALA A 34 33.36 -11.66 6.43
N TYR A 35 33.37 -10.80 7.48
CA TYR A 35 32.72 -9.48 7.42
C TYR A 35 33.33 -8.58 6.35
N ARG A 36 34.67 -8.57 6.21
CA ARG A 36 35.33 -7.79 5.16
C ARG A 36 35.01 -8.30 3.76
N ALA A 37 34.96 -9.62 3.59
CA ALA A 37 34.60 -10.24 2.32
C ALA A 37 33.14 -9.90 1.94
N GLN A 38 32.22 -9.93 2.89
CA GLN A 38 30.81 -9.52 2.69
C GLN A 38 30.74 -8.04 2.28
N ALA A 39 31.44 -7.16 2.99
CA ALA A 39 31.46 -5.72 2.65
C ALA A 39 32.07 -5.47 1.26
N GLN A 40 33.11 -6.24 0.86
CA GLN A 40 33.69 -6.12 -0.46
C GLN A 40 32.74 -6.62 -1.56
N ALA A 41 32.02 -7.71 -1.33
CA ALA A 41 31.01 -8.20 -2.26
C ALA A 41 29.88 -7.19 -2.44
N GLU A 42 29.43 -6.58 -1.35
CA GLU A 42 28.42 -5.51 -1.40
C GLU A 42 28.92 -4.27 -2.16
N LEU A 43 30.18 -3.87 -1.95
CA LEU A 43 30.78 -2.77 -2.71
C LEU A 43 30.81 -3.05 -4.22
N GLU A 44 31.13 -4.27 -4.63
CA GLU A 44 31.12 -4.65 -6.05
C GLU A 44 29.68 -4.66 -6.61
N ARG A 45 28.69 -5.15 -5.82
CA ARG A 45 27.27 -5.05 -6.19
C ARG A 45 26.83 -3.61 -6.42
N LEU A 46 27.20 -2.68 -5.50
CA LEU A 46 26.85 -1.25 -5.63
C LEU A 46 27.52 -0.61 -6.85
N ARG A 47 28.78 -0.98 -7.16
CA ARG A 47 29.48 -0.48 -8.35
C ARG A 47 28.89 -0.98 -9.67
N ALA A 48 28.24 -2.15 -9.64
CA ALA A 48 27.60 -2.72 -10.82
C ALA A 48 26.28 -2.05 -11.18
N VAL A 49 25.66 -1.30 -10.26
CA VAL A 49 24.43 -0.56 -10.51
C VAL A 49 24.69 0.53 -11.55
N GLN A 50 23.98 0.47 -12.66
CA GLN A 50 24.05 1.47 -13.71
C GLN A 50 22.73 2.25 -13.77
N PRO A 51 22.77 3.58 -13.99
CA PRO A 51 21.56 4.34 -14.27
C PRO A 51 20.89 3.81 -15.56
N ILE A 52 19.57 3.71 -15.54
CA ILE A 52 18.77 3.47 -16.74
C ILE A 52 18.18 4.81 -17.15
N ASP A 53 18.75 5.42 -18.16
CA ASP A 53 18.21 6.60 -18.84
C ASP A 53 17.18 6.16 -19.87
N GLY A 54 16.14 6.95 -20.02
CA GLY A 54 15.11 6.69 -21.02
C GLY A 54 13.71 6.56 -20.39
N PRO A 55 12.69 6.35 -21.22
CA PRO A 55 11.31 6.32 -20.76
C PRO A 55 10.99 5.04 -20.00
N ALA A 56 10.15 5.16 -18.98
CA ALA A 56 9.42 4.04 -18.44
C ALA A 56 8.18 3.78 -19.31
N ARG A 57 8.05 2.55 -19.79
CA ARG A 57 6.82 2.09 -20.42
C ARG A 57 5.75 1.83 -19.37
N ASN A 58 6.16 1.33 -18.23
CA ASN A 58 5.28 1.04 -17.12
C ASN A 58 5.80 1.73 -15.84
N ILE A 59 4.87 2.18 -15.00
CA ILE A 59 5.17 2.62 -13.64
C ILE A 59 4.31 1.84 -12.67
N ILE A 60 4.93 1.31 -11.61
CA ILE A 60 4.23 0.71 -10.47
C ILE A 60 4.72 1.44 -9.22
N ILE A 61 3.80 2.12 -8.54
CA ILE A 61 4.10 2.74 -7.26
C ILE A 61 3.41 1.95 -6.14
N PHE A 62 4.20 1.53 -5.16
CA PHE A 62 3.74 0.93 -3.91
C PHE A 62 3.78 1.97 -2.81
N ILE A 63 2.66 2.17 -2.14
CA ILE A 63 2.54 3.02 -0.96
C ILE A 63 2.15 2.14 0.23
N GLY A 64 3.04 2.04 1.22
CA GLY A 64 2.70 1.49 2.52
C GLY A 64 2.16 2.64 3.39
N ASP A 65 0.86 2.64 3.67
CA ASP A 65 0.26 3.64 4.55
C ASP A 65 0.84 3.47 5.95
N GLY A 66 1.47 4.53 6.48
CA GLY A 66 2.12 4.48 7.77
C GLY A 66 3.40 3.62 7.86
N PHE A 67 4.00 3.26 6.72
CA PHE A 67 5.16 2.36 6.65
C PHE A 67 6.49 3.09 6.90
N GLY A 68 6.67 3.62 8.11
CA GLY A 68 7.89 4.30 8.54
C GLY A 68 9.12 3.39 8.63
N VAL A 69 10.29 4.00 8.90
CA VAL A 69 11.60 3.28 8.91
C VAL A 69 11.64 2.19 9.98
N THR A 70 11.05 2.43 11.16
CA THR A 70 10.99 1.40 12.22
C THR A 70 10.13 0.22 11.78
N THR A 71 8.97 0.47 11.18
CA THR A 71 8.08 -0.58 10.64
C THR A 71 8.78 -1.40 9.57
N LEU A 72 9.46 -0.74 8.62
CA LEU A 72 10.27 -1.39 7.58
C LEU A 72 11.33 -2.32 8.18
N THR A 73 12.05 -1.87 9.20
CA THR A 73 13.08 -2.67 9.87
C THR A 73 12.48 -3.86 10.60
N ALA A 74 11.43 -3.64 11.39
CA ALA A 74 10.76 -4.68 12.15
C ALA A 74 10.08 -5.72 11.23
N ALA A 75 9.47 -5.29 10.11
CA ALA A 75 8.87 -6.18 9.12
C ALA A 75 9.91 -7.10 8.46
N ARG A 76 11.10 -6.57 8.10
CA ARG A 76 12.20 -7.38 7.59
C ARG A 76 12.61 -8.46 8.59
N ILE A 77 12.78 -8.09 9.87
CA ILE A 77 13.14 -9.04 10.93
C ILE A 77 12.03 -10.08 11.09
N HIS A 78 10.77 -9.65 11.14
CA HIS A 78 9.61 -10.54 11.24
C HIS A 78 9.54 -11.54 10.09
N GLN A 79 9.70 -11.07 8.85
CA GLN A 79 9.69 -11.92 7.65
C GLN A 79 10.83 -12.94 7.67
N GLY A 80 12.04 -12.53 8.09
CA GLY A 80 13.17 -13.44 8.24
C GLY A 80 12.92 -14.50 9.30
N GLN A 81 12.38 -14.12 10.45
CA GLN A 81 12.04 -15.04 11.53
C GLN A 81 10.95 -16.05 11.13
N GLN A 82 9.93 -15.63 10.38
CA GLN A 82 8.93 -16.53 9.79
C GLN A 82 9.56 -17.56 8.82
N ARG A 83 10.70 -17.23 8.22
CA ARG A 83 11.46 -18.12 7.33
C ARG A 83 12.56 -18.94 8.06
N GLY A 84 12.59 -18.85 9.40
CA GLY A 84 13.50 -19.63 10.23
C GLY A 84 14.94 -19.12 10.28
N VAL A 85 15.16 -17.81 9.98
CA VAL A 85 16.47 -17.16 10.09
C VAL A 85 16.46 -16.10 11.20
N ASP A 86 17.61 -15.48 11.50
CA ASP A 86 17.74 -14.49 12.57
C ASP A 86 16.90 -13.20 12.36
N GLY A 87 16.54 -12.91 11.12
CA GLY A 87 15.74 -11.75 10.74
C GLY A 87 16.59 -10.52 10.43
N GLU A 88 17.59 -10.19 11.22
CA GLU A 88 18.42 -8.99 11.03
C GLU A 88 19.22 -9.03 9.72
N SER A 89 19.65 -10.22 9.30
CA SER A 89 20.40 -10.43 8.05
C SER A 89 19.50 -10.79 6.87
N PHE A 90 18.19 -10.89 7.08
CA PHE A 90 17.26 -11.19 5.99
C PHE A 90 17.22 -10.05 4.97
N VAL A 91 17.11 -10.40 3.70
CA VAL A 91 17.02 -9.45 2.58
C VAL A 91 15.63 -9.55 1.97
N THR A 92 14.86 -8.48 2.06
CA THR A 92 13.52 -8.39 1.46
C THR A 92 13.60 -8.08 -0.04
N ALA A 93 12.51 -8.23 -0.76
CA ALA A 93 12.44 -7.78 -2.16
C ALA A 93 12.70 -6.27 -2.28
N MET A 94 12.12 -5.48 -1.39
CA MET A 94 12.35 -4.03 -1.33
C MET A 94 13.83 -3.67 -1.05
N ASP A 95 14.57 -4.47 -0.26
CA ASP A 95 15.99 -4.25 -0.01
C ASP A 95 16.86 -4.43 -1.26
N THR A 96 16.37 -5.14 -2.27
CA THR A 96 17.09 -5.36 -3.54
C THR A 96 16.94 -4.20 -4.53
N LEU A 97 16.01 -3.27 -4.30
CA LEU A 97 15.84 -2.07 -5.13
C LEU A 97 17.06 -1.14 -4.98
N PRO A 98 17.79 -0.83 -6.07
CA PRO A 98 19.15 -0.30 -5.97
C PRO A 98 19.25 1.20 -5.63
N HIS A 99 18.16 1.95 -5.79
CA HIS A 99 18.14 3.40 -5.58
C HIS A 99 17.23 3.76 -4.42
N SER A 100 17.66 4.72 -3.58
CA SER A 100 16.89 5.12 -2.41
C SER A 100 17.13 6.57 -2.01
N ALA A 101 16.12 7.17 -1.35
CA ALA A 101 16.19 8.47 -0.70
C ALA A 101 15.39 8.45 0.60
N LEU A 102 15.61 9.47 1.45
CA LEU A 102 14.67 9.83 2.50
C LEU A 102 13.66 10.85 1.96
N VAL A 103 12.44 10.82 2.48
CA VAL A 103 11.32 11.63 2.01
C VAL A 103 10.67 12.37 3.17
N ARG A 104 10.54 13.69 3.06
CA ARG A 104 9.86 14.54 4.04
C ARG A 104 8.36 14.48 3.85
N THR A 105 7.63 14.13 4.91
CA THR A 105 6.20 13.79 4.86
C THR A 105 5.23 14.89 5.29
N TYR A 106 5.71 16.03 5.81
CA TYR A 106 4.85 17.13 6.27
C TYR A 106 3.93 17.65 5.15
N SER A 107 2.67 17.97 5.50
CA SER A 107 1.71 18.56 4.58
C SER A 107 1.87 20.08 4.46
N HIS A 108 1.01 20.77 3.70
CA HIS A 108 1.08 22.21 3.58
C HIS A 108 0.93 22.93 4.92
N ASP A 109 0.09 22.43 5.81
CA ASP A 109 -0.32 23.08 7.06
C ASP A 109 -0.09 22.25 8.33
N ALA A 110 0.41 21.00 8.22
CA ALA A 110 0.66 20.15 9.37
C ALA A 110 2.09 19.60 9.37
N GLN A 111 2.72 19.63 10.54
CA GLN A 111 4.05 19.09 10.80
C GLN A 111 4.06 17.55 10.72
N VAL A 112 3.00 16.92 11.18
CA VAL A 112 2.70 15.49 11.04
C VAL A 112 1.46 15.39 10.19
N SER A 113 1.57 14.72 9.05
CA SER A 113 0.51 14.67 8.03
C SER A 113 -0.42 13.49 8.22
N ASP A 114 -1.60 13.57 7.58
CA ASP A 114 -2.47 12.42 7.29
C ASP A 114 -2.33 11.98 5.82
N SER A 115 -2.92 10.82 5.49
CA SER A 115 -2.76 10.17 4.17
C SER A 115 -3.36 10.96 2.99
N ALA A 116 -4.28 11.88 3.22
CA ALA A 116 -4.92 12.63 2.14
C ALA A 116 -3.95 13.60 1.43
N PRO A 117 -3.28 14.53 2.13
CA PRO A 117 -2.29 15.41 1.51
C PRO A 117 -1.00 14.70 1.10
N THR A 118 -0.61 13.61 1.80
CA THR A 118 0.61 12.86 1.44
C THR A 118 0.42 12.09 0.14
N ALA A 119 -0.70 11.37 -0.01
CA ALA A 119 -1.04 10.72 -1.28
C ALA A 119 -1.21 11.73 -2.42
N THR A 120 -1.81 12.91 -2.14
CA THR A 120 -1.88 14.00 -3.12
C THR A 120 -0.49 14.46 -3.54
N ALA A 121 0.44 14.64 -2.59
CA ALA A 121 1.82 15.03 -2.90
C ALA A 121 2.53 13.99 -3.78
N ILE A 122 2.38 12.70 -3.48
CA ILE A 122 3.00 11.60 -4.22
C ILE A 122 2.39 11.46 -5.63
N LEU A 123 1.08 11.62 -5.76
CA LEU A 123 0.38 11.32 -7.01
C LEU A 123 0.12 12.55 -7.90
N SER A 124 0.15 13.77 -7.35
CA SER A 124 -0.16 14.99 -8.10
C SER A 124 0.93 16.07 -8.01
N GLY A 125 2.02 15.82 -7.29
CA GLY A 125 3.17 16.74 -7.24
C GLY A 125 2.93 18.03 -6.44
N VAL A 126 1.85 18.14 -5.66
CA VAL A 126 1.53 19.30 -4.84
C VAL A 126 1.24 18.92 -3.40
N LYS A 127 1.65 19.75 -2.45
CA LYS A 127 1.30 19.56 -1.04
C LYS A 127 -0.07 20.18 -0.76
N ALA A 128 -1.05 19.34 -0.45
CA ALA A 128 -2.38 19.75 -0.01
C ALA A 128 -2.41 20.09 1.49
N ARG A 129 -3.54 20.62 1.98
CA ARG A 129 -3.84 20.75 3.40
C ARG A 129 -4.29 19.41 3.98
N ALA A 130 -4.24 19.30 5.31
CA ALA A 130 -4.78 18.16 6.05
C ALA A 130 -6.19 17.79 5.58
N ALA A 131 -6.45 16.49 5.42
CA ALA A 131 -7.71 15.90 4.97
C ALA A 131 -8.19 16.28 3.54
N VAL A 132 -7.42 17.02 2.76
CA VAL A 132 -7.74 17.42 1.37
C VAL A 132 -7.08 16.48 0.38
N ILE A 133 -7.84 16.02 -0.62
CA ILE A 133 -7.41 15.09 -1.67
C ILE A 133 -7.47 15.76 -3.03
N GLY A 134 -6.37 15.67 -3.81
CA GLY A 134 -6.33 16.03 -5.22
C GLY A 134 -6.46 17.53 -5.52
N TYR A 135 -6.28 18.38 -4.53
CA TYR A 135 -6.30 19.84 -4.69
C TYR A 135 -4.99 20.48 -4.25
N GLY A 136 -4.74 21.68 -4.75
CA GLY A 136 -3.69 22.56 -4.25
C GLY A 136 -3.97 23.10 -2.83
N PRO A 137 -2.99 23.82 -2.22
CA PRO A 137 -3.11 24.34 -0.86
C PRO A 137 -4.16 25.46 -0.70
N GLU A 138 -4.72 25.95 -1.79
CA GLU A 138 -5.82 26.93 -1.82
C GLU A 138 -7.13 26.33 -1.30
N ALA A 139 -7.34 25.01 -1.51
CA ALA A 139 -8.54 24.33 -1.04
C ALA A 139 -8.52 24.21 0.48
N LEU A 140 -9.56 24.74 1.11
CA LEU A 140 -9.77 24.66 2.56
C LEU A 140 -10.58 23.41 2.91
N ILE A 141 -10.27 22.80 4.05
CA ILE A 141 -10.96 21.59 4.50
C ILE A 141 -12.47 21.80 4.59
N GLY A 142 -13.22 20.94 3.92
CA GLY A 142 -14.69 20.95 3.93
C GLY A 142 -15.33 22.11 3.18
N ASP A 143 -14.59 22.91 2.42
CA ASP A 143 -15.09 24.06 1.66
C ASP A 143 -14.96 23.86 0.15
N CYS A 144 -16.06 23.44 -0.46
CA CYS A 144 -16.16 23.22 -1.89
C CYS A 144 -15.87 24.49 -2.72
N ALA A 145 -16.28 25.66 -2.23
CA ALA A 145 -16.11 26.90 -2.97
C ALA A 145 -14.63 27.30 -3.12
N SER A 146 -13.80 26.99 -2.12
CA SER A 146 -12.35 27.22 -2.18
C SER A 146 -11.61 26.16 -3.01
N ALA A 147 -12.22 24.97 -3.19
CA ALA A 147 -11.58 23.83 -3.83
C ALA A 147 -11.73 23.85 -5.36
N LEU A 148 -12.94 24.12 -5.85
CA LEU A 148 -13.24 24.07 -7.30
C LEU A 148 -12.37 25.05 -8.09
N GLY A 149 -11.73 24.52 -9.14
CA GLY A 149 -10.77 25.26 -9.98
C GLY A 149 -9.32 25.20 -9.50
N ASN A 150 -9.06 24.50 -8.38
CA ASN A 150 -7.71 24.26 -7.83
C ASN A 150 -7.33 22.77 -7.85
N GLU A 151 -7.95 21.99 -8.75
CA GLU A 151 -7.69 20.58 -8.95
C GLU A 151 -6.22 20.36 -9.36
N ALA A 152 -5.57 19.39 -8.72
CA ALA A 152 -4.22 18.93 -9.05
C ALA A 152 -4.31 17.59 -9.79
N PRO A 153 -4.04 17.52 -11.10
CA PRO A 153 -4.12 16.28 -11.87
C PRO A 153 -3.19 15.21 -11.28
N SER A 154 -3.69 13.99 -11.15
CA SER A 154 -2.89 12.86 -10.70
C SER A 154 -2.06 12.27 -11.85
N LEU A 155 -0.98 11.55 -11.50
CA LEU A 155 -0.19 10.75 -12.46
C LEU A 155 -1.07 9.75 -13.25
N ILE A 156 -2.13 9.25 -12.62
CA ILE A 156 -3.14 8.40 -13.29
C ILE A 156 -3.87 9.18 -14.38
N ALA A 157 -4.32 10.41 -14.10
CA ALA A 157 -4.96 11.27 -15.09
C ALA A 157 -4.02 11.61 -16.26
N GLU A 158 -2.75 11.89 -15.96
CA GLU A 158 -1.72 12.15 -16.95
C GLU A 158 -1.47 10.92 -17.85
N ALA A 159 -1.33 9.73 -17.23
CA ALA A 159 -1.16 8.46 -17.95
C ALA A 159 -2.34 8.14 -18.87
N GLN A 160 -3.57 8.38 -18.41
CA GLN A 160 -4.78 8.25 -19.25
C GLN A 160 -4.77 9.23 -20.43
N GLY A 161 -4.27 10.46 -20.22
CA GLY A 161 -4.07 11.45 -21.29
C GLY A 161 -3.08 11.00 -22.36
N MET A 162 -2.14 10.13 -22.01
CA MET A 162 -1.16 9.51 -22.91
C MET A 162 -1.66 8.20 -23.54
N GLY A 163 -2.86 7.72 -23.20
CA GLY A 163 -3.42 6.46 -23.69
C GLY A 163 -2.85 5.21 -23.03
N LEU A 164 -2.20 5.36 -21.87
CA LEU A 164 -1.73 4.23 -21.06
C LEU A 164 -2.90 3.59 -20.28
N ALA A 165 -2.80 2.29 -20.00
CA ALA A 165 -3.73 1.65 -19.09
C ALA A 165 -3.45 2.08 -17.64
N THR A 166 -4.49 2.12 -16.80
CA THR A 166 -4.36 2.61 -15.43
C THR A 166 -5.07 1.73 -14.43
N GLY A 167 -4.46 1.57 -13.26
CA GLY A 167 -5.03 0.73 -12.21
C GLY A 167 -4.75 1.25 -10.80
N VAL A 168 -5.67 0.89 -9.89
CA VAL A 168 -5.57 1.16 -8.46
C VAL A 168 -5.89 -0.12 -7.71
N VAL A 169 -4.98 -0.55 -6.84
CA VAL A 169 -5.09 -1.73 -5.98
C VAL A 169 -4.84 -1.30 -4.54
N THR A 170 -5.66 -1.73 -3.61
CA THR A 170 -5.51 -1.39 -2.19
C THR A 170 -6.03 -2.49 -1.27
N THR A 171 -5.53 -2.56 -0.05
CA THR A 171 -6.14 -3.34 1.04
C THR A 171 -7.13 -2.53 1.87
N THR A 172 -7.30 -1.22 1.58
CA THR A 172 -8.34 -0.39 2.19
C THR A 172 -9.64 -0.41 1.39
N ARG A 173 -10.60 0.43 1.77
CA ARG A 173 -11.70 0.84 0.89
C ARG A 173 -11.11 1.58 -0.30
N ILE A 174 -11.62 1.30 -1.49
CA ILE A 174 -11.18 2.01 -2.69
C ILE A 174 -11.48 3.52 -2.65
N THR A 175 -12.38 3.93 -1.76
CA THR A 175 -12.74 5.32 -1.48
C THR A 175 -11.90 5.97 -0.37
N HIS A 176 -10.99 5.22 0.28
CA HIS A 176 -10.07 5.76 1.29
C HIS A 176 -9.09 6.77 0.66
N ALA A 177 -8.41 7.56 1.49
CA ALA A 177 -7.65 8.73 1.03
C ALA A 177 -6.60 8.42 -0.04
N THR A 178 -5.77 7.40 0.18
CA THR A 178 -4.64 7.07 -0.71
C THR A 178 -5.10 6.60 -2.09
N PRO A 179 -5.99 5.58 -2.23
CA PRO A 179 -6.49 5.20 -3.54
C PRO A 179 -7.36 6.29 -4.18
N ALA A 180 -8.12 7.07 -3.39
CA ALA A 180 -8.93 8.16 -3.91
C ALA A 180 -8.09 9.27 -4.56
N ALA A 181 -6.89 9.56 -4.05
CA ALA A 181 -5.99 10.55 -4.63
C ALA A 181 -5.55 10.22 -6.07
N ALA A 182 -5.73 8.98 -6.51
CA ALA A 182 -5.47 8.59 -7.90
C ALA A 182 -6.53 9.13 -8.88
N TYR A 183 -7.80 9.30 -8.43
CA TYR A 183 -8.91 9.54 -9.35
C TYR A 183 -9.92 10.60 -8.88
N ALA A 184 -9.87 11.02 -7.61
CA ALA A 184 -10.86 11.92 -7.03
C ALA A 184 -10.25 13.23 -6.52
N HIS A 185 -11.09 14.27 -6.49
CA HIS A 185 -10.80 15.57 -5.91
C HIS A 185 -11.86 15.87 -4.86
N THR A 186 -11.47 16.01 -3.60
CA THR A 186 -12.41 16.35 -2.51
C THR A 186 -11.72 17.21 -1.45
N PRO A 187 -12.38 18.29 -0.98
CA PRO A 187 -11.85 19.07 0.12
C PRO A 187 -12.00 18.40 1.48
N HIS A 188 -12.53 17.16 1.53
CA HIS A 188 -12.60 16.40 2.77
C HIS A 188 -12.58 14.88 2.52
N ARG A 189 -11.52 14.19 3.00
CA ARG A 189 -11.30 12.75 2.80
C ARG A 189 -12.45 11.83 3.24
N ASN A 190 -13.30 12.29 4.20
CA ASN A 190 -14.43 11.50 4.70
C ASN A 190 -15.69 11.64 3.83
N TRP A 191 -15.64 12.36 2.73
CA TRP A 191 -16.76 12.41 1.78
C TRP A 191 -16.74 11.22 0.81
N GLU A 192 -16.66 10.03 1.40
CA GLU A 192 -16.52 8.79 0.63
C GLU A 192 -17.82 8.38 -0.09
N ALA A 193 -18.98 8.47 0.59
CA ALA A 193 -20.30 8.09 0.05
C ALA A 193 -21.35 9.18 0.19
N ARG A 194 -21.06 10.24 0.91
CA ARG A 194 -21.94 11.37 1.21
C ARG A 194 -21.13 12.58 1.62
N LEU A 195 -21.72 13.73 1.40
CA LEU A 195 -21.20 15.03 1.80
C LEU A 195 -22.34 15.92 2.31
N PRO A 196 -22.06 17.04 3.01
CA PRO A 196 -23.07 17.99 3.43
C PRO A 196 -23.85 18.55 2.24
N ALA A 197 -25.17 18.75 2.40
CA ALA A 197 -26.05 19.16 1.32
C ALA A 197 -25.69 20.52 0.72
N ASP A 198 -25.19 21.44 1.52
CA ASP A 198 -24.70 22.76 1.09
C ASP A 198 -23.44 22.63 0.22
N GLN A 199 -22.54 21.68 0.52
CA GLN A 199 -21.36 21.42 -0.25
C GLN A 199 -21.67 20.69 -1.57
N ALA A 200 -22.67 19.79 -1.57
CA ALA A 200 -23.21 19.23 -2.80
C ALA A 200 -23.85 20.30 -3.69
N ALA A 201 -24.60 21.22 -3.11
CA ALA A 201 -25.20 22.34 -3.84
C ALA A 201 -24.14 23.33 -4.38
N ALA A 202 -22.97 23.41 -3.75
CA ALA A 202 -21.82 24.17 -4.21
C ALA A 202 -21.06 23.49 -5.38
N GLY A 203 -21.36 22.21 -5.70
CA GLY A 203 -20.83 21.50 -6.86
C GLY A 203 -19.84 20.37 -6.55
N CYS A 204 -19.55 20.07 -5.28
CA CYS A 204 -18.75 18.90 -4.93
C CYS A 204 -19.55 17.59 -5.05
N THR A 205 -18.82 16.50 -5.27
CA THR A 205 -19.38 15.15 -5.30
C THR A 205 -18.56 14.23 -4.37
N ASP A 206 -19.20 13.16 -3.86
CA ASP A 206 -18.49 12.17 -3.04
C ASP A 206 -17.50 11.34 -3.86
N ILE A 207 -16.54 10.72 -3.17
CA ILE A 207 -15.44 9.95 -3.80
C ILE A 207 -15.97 8.75 -4.59
N ALA A 208 -16.97 8.00 -4.06
CA ALA A 208 -17.54 6.87 -4.77
C ALA A 208 -18.26 7.29 -6.07
N THR A 209 -18.93 8.43 -6.05
CA THR A 209 -19.51 9.02 -7.27
C THR A 209 -18.44 9.38 -8.30
N GLN A 210 -17.31 9.94 -7.88
CA GLN A 210 -16.20 10.28 -8.78
C GLN A 210 -15.55 9.04 -9.41
N LEU A 211 -15.52 7.89 -8.70
CA LEU A 211 -15.05 6.63 -9.32
C LEU A 211 -15.94 6.21 -10.49
N VAL A 212 -17.27 6.39 -10.38
CA VAL A 212 -18.24 5.88 -11.36
C VAL A 212 -18.55 6.87 -12.47
N GLU A 213 -18.44 8.16 -12.20
CA GLU A 213 -18.86 9.24 -13.11
C GLU A 213 -17.76 10.24 -13.47
N GLY A 214 -16.71 10.34 -12.62
CA GLY A 214 -15.61 11.28 -12.84
C GLY A 214 -14.74 10.87 -14.02
N ASP A 215 -14.16 11.87 -14.70
CA ASP A 215 -13.37 11.66 -15.91
C ASP A 215 -12.20 10.67 -15.74
N VAL A 216 -11.55 10.67 -14.58
CA VAL A 216 -10.44 9.76 -14.29
C VAL A 216 -10.96 8.40 -13.81
N GLY A 217 -11.88 8.39 -12.83
CA GLY A 217 -12.42 7.17 -12.23
C GLY A 217 -13.07 6.24 -13.25
N MET A 218 -13.91 6.80 -14.11
CA MET A 218 -14.64 6.05 -15.16
C MET A 218 -13.70 5.38 -16.20
N ARG A 219 -12.47 5.86 -16.34
CA ARG A 219 -11.48 5.34 -17.30
C ARG A 219 -10.44 4.42 -16.67
N LEU A 220 -10.54 4.10 -15.38
CA LEU A 220 -9.66 3.12 -14.77
C LEU A 220 -9.91 1.72 -15.34
N ASP A 221 -8.85 1.06 -15.79
CA ASP A 221 -8.92 -0.31 -16.35
C ASP A 221 -9.01 -1.36 -15.25
N VAL A 222 -8.41 -1.10 -14.08
CA VAL A 222 -8.39 -2.00 -12.93
C VAL A 222 -8.59 -1.20 -11.65
N VAL A 223 -9.58 -1.63 -10.86
CA VAL A 223 -9.86 -1.12 -9.51
C VAL A 223 -10.08 -2.32 -8.60
N MET A 224 -9.24 -2.50 -7.57
CA MET A 224 -9.36 -3.60 -6.61
C MET A 224 -9.15 -3.12 -5.17
N GLY A 225 -10.03 -3.54 -4.26
CA GLY A 225 -9.97 -3.22 -2.83
C GLY A 225 -11.23 -3.59 -2.08
N GLY A 226 -11.49 -2.94 -0.95
CA GLY A 226 -12.73 -3.03 -0.19
C GLY A 226 -13.69 -1.88 -0.50
N GLY A 227 -14.76 -1.75 0.30
CA GLY A 227 -15.64 -0.59 0.30
C GLY A 227 -16.99 -0.75 -0.40
N ARG A 228 -17.49 -1.98 -0.65
CA ARG A 228 -18.78 -2.20 -1.35
C ARG A 228 -19.92 -1.34 -0.81
N ARG A 229 -20.02 -1.17 0.52
CA ARG A 229 -21.11 -0.43 1.16
C ARG A 229 -21.16 1.05 0.82
N TYR A 230 -20.06 1.63 0.33
CA TYR A 230 -19.97 3.04 -0.07
C TYR A 230 -20.66 3.32 -1.41
N PHE A 231 -20.95 2.27 -2.18
CA PHE A 231 -21.54 2.35 -3.52
C PHE A 231 -23.04 2.02 -3.56
N VAL A 232 -23.62 1.55 -2.47
CA VAL A 232 -25.02 1.10 -2.45
C VAL A 232 -25.88 1.83 -1.41
N PRO A 233 -27.22 1.92 -1.62
CA PRO A 233 -28.15 2.56 -0.70
C PRO A 233 -28.13 1.96 0.71
N ALA A 234 -28.50 2.77 1.71
CA ALA A 234 -28.49 2.38 3.12
C ALA A 234 -29.49 1.25 3.48
N ASP A 235 -30.47 0.97 2.64
CA ASP A 235 -31.45 -0.13 2.78
C ASP A 235 -31.03 -1.43 2.04
N VAL A 236 -29.90 -1.43 1.34
CA VAL A 236 -29.37 -2.60 0.65
C VAL A 236 -28.39 -3.32 1.56
N ALA A 237 -28.70 -4.59 1.89
CA ALA A 237 -27.83 -5.45 2.67
C ALA A 237 -26.62 -5.91 1.83
N ASP A 238 -25.47 -6.05 2.48
CA ASP A 238 -24.28 -6.64 1.86
C ASP A 238 -24.52 -8.13 1.58
N PRO A 239 -24.17 -8.65 0.40
CA PRO A 239 -24.44 -10.04 0.03
C PRO A 239 -23.67 -11.06 0.88
N GLU A 240 -22.51 -10.69 1.40
CA GLU A 240 -21.66 -11.54 2.21
C GLU A 240 -21.95 -11.39 3.71
N TYR A 241 -22.21 -10.16 4.14
CA TYR A 241 -22.53 -9.82 5.54
C TYR A 241 -23.92 -9.17 5.64
N PRO A 242 -25.03 -9.95 5.68
CA PRO A 242 -26.39 -9.42 5.62
C PRO A 242 -26.77 -8.43 6.72
N ALA A 243 -26.03 -8.42 7.83
CA ALA A 243 -26.19 -7.44 8.91
C ALA A 243 -25.55 -6.07 8.59
N VAL A 244 -24.69 -5.98 7.56
CA VAL A 244 -24.07 -4.76 7.08
C VAL A 244 -24.89 -4.21 5.93
N THR A 245 -25.19 -2.91 5.95
CA THR A 245 -25.94 -2.24 4.87
C THR A 245 -25.09 -1.17 4.20
N GLY A 246 -25.55 -0.71 3.05
CA GLY A 246 -24.95 0.40 2.33
C GLY A 246 -24.90 1.70 3.14
N LEU A 247 -24.18 2.68 2.62
CA LEU A 247 -24.00 3.99 3.28
C LEU A 247 -24.65 5.15 2.52
N ARG A 248 -25.08 4.96 1.28
CA ARG A 248 -25.62 6.05 0.46
C ARG A 248 -27.03 6.42 0.94
N ASN A 249 -27.27 7.73 1.09
CA ASN A 249 -28.56 8.30 1.48
C ASN A 249 -29.28 9.04 0.34
N ASP A 250 -28.68 9.06 -0.86
CA ASP A 250 -29.23 9.63 -2.09
C ASP A 250 -30.07 8.62 -2.91
N GLY A 251 -30.17 7.38 -2.43
CA GLY A 251 -30.91 6.30 -3.11
C GLY A 251 -30.21 5.73 -4.33
N ARG A 252 -29.00 6.16 -4.66
CA ARG A 252 -28.25 5.69 -5.82
C ARG A 252 -27.55 4.35 -5.53
N ASN A 253 -27.59 3.43 -6.52
CA ASN A 253 -26.79 2.21 -6.54
C ASN A 253 -25.68 2.37 -7.58
N LEU A 254 -24.54 2.86 -7.14
CA LEU A 254 -23.39 3.14 -8.01
C LEU A 254 -22.77 1.88 -8.62
N LEU A 255 -22.93 0.69 -8.00
CA LEU A 255 -22.51 -0.58 -8.62
C LEU A 255 -23.38 -0.93 -9.83
N ALA A 256 -24.70 -0.72 -9.73
CA ALA A 256 -25.59 -0.90 -10.86
C ALA A 256 -25.30 0.12 -11.97
N GLU A 257 -25.03 1.35 -11.62
CA GLU A 257 -24.66 2.41 -12.56
C GLU A 257 -23.32 2.13 -13.25
N TRP A 258 -22.30 1.68 -12.51
CA TRP A 258 -21.02 1.29 -13.07
C TRP A 258 -21.17 0.16 -14.09
N ARG A 259 -21.95 -0.89 -13.77
CA ARG A 259 -22.24 -1.99 -14.69
C ARG A 259 -22.99 -1.53 -15.95
N ALA A 260 -23.89 -0.58 -15.83
CA ALA A 260 -24.59 0.00 -16.96
C ALA A 260 -23.69 0.82 -17.89
N ARG A 261 -22.69 1.52 -17.33
CA ARG A 261 -21.69 2.27 -18.10
C ARG A 261 -20.65 1.38 -18.74
N HIS A 262 -20.37 0.22 -18.11
CA HIS A 262 -19.37 -0.74 -18.57
C HIS A 262 -20.00 -2.11 -18.88
N PRO A 263 -20.75 -2.25 -20.01
CA PRO A 263 -21.44 -3.50 -20.32
C PRO A 263 -20.50 -4.70 -20.55
N GLN A 264 -19.22 -4.45 -20.84
CA GLN A 264 -18.16 -5.46 -20.92
C GLN A 264 -17.29 -5.51 -19.66
N GLY A 265 -17.58 -4.70 -18.65
CA GLY A 265 -16.83 -4.64 -17.40
C GLY A 265 -17.08 -5.85 -16.51
N HIS A 266 -16.10 -6.19 -15.72
CA HIS A 266 -16.13 -7.30 -14.79
C HIS A 266 -16.25 -6.76 -13.36
N TYR A 267 -17.28 -7.20 -12.63
CA TYR A 267 -17.43 -6.93 -11.21
C TYR A 267 -17.20 -8.23 -10.42
N VAL A 268 -16.23 -8.19 -9.52
CA VAL A 268 -15.71 -9.35 -8.77
C VAL A 268 -15.78 -9.05 -7.27
N THR A 269 -16.10 -10.06 -6.47
CA THR A 269 -16.24 -9.93 -5.00
C THR A 269 -15.47 -10.97 -4.19
N ALA A 270 -14.84 -11.95 -4.86
CA ALA A 270 -14.10 -13.02 -4.19
C ALA A 270 -12.80 -13.38 -4.93
N ALA A 271 -11.82 -13.90 -4.20
CA ALA A 271 -10.54 -14.34 -4.76
C ALA A 271 -10.68 -15.37 -5.87
N ALA A 272 -11.61 -16.33 -5.72
CA ALA A 272 -11.85 -17.38 -6.72
C ALA A 272 -12.37 -16.80 -8.05
N GLU A 273 -13.20 -15.75 -7.99
CA GLU A 273 -13.70 -15.05 -9.17
C GLU A 273 -12.58 -14.29 -9.88
N LEU A 274 -11.70 -13.61 -9.10
CA LEU A 274 -10.53 -12.92 -9.63
C LEU A 274 -9.57 -13.90 -10.32
N ALA A 275 -9.30 -15.04 -9.69
CA ALA A 275 -8.41 -16.07 -10.24
C ALA A 275 -8.95 -16.73 -11.51
N ALA A 276 -10.28 -16.79 -11.69
CA ALA A 276 -10.93 -17.35 -12.86
C ALA A 276 -11.03 -16.35 -14.04
N LEU A 277 -10.78 -15.06 -13.80
CA LEU A 277 -10.91 -14.02 -14.83
C LEU A 277 -9.76 -14.10 -15.82
N ASP A 278 -10.09 -14.17 -17.11
CA ASP A 278 -9.08 -14.05 -18.16
C ASP A 278 -8.50 -12.61 -18.17
N PRO A 279 -7.18 -12.43 -17.98
CA PRO A 279 -6.58 -11.10 -18.08
C PRO A 279 -6.80 -10.37 -19.40
N ALA A 280 -7.02 -11.11 -20.49
CA ALA A 280 -7.29 -10.56 -21.82
C ALA A 280 -8.78 -10.28 -22.07
N ALA A 281 -9.67 -10.58 -21.14
CA ALA A 281 -11.10 -10.29 -21.27
C ALA A 281 -11.31 -8.76 -21.43
N PRO A 282 -12.13 -8.31 -22.41
CA PRO A 282 -12.33 -6.89 -22.66
C PRO A 282 -13.10 -6.19 -21.54
N GLY A 283 -12.94 -4.87 -21.44
CA GLY A 283 -13.63 -4.00 -20.46
C GLY A 283 -12.87 -3.83 -19.14
N PRO A 284 -13.25 -2.89 -18.28
CA PRO A 284 -12.59 -2.63 -17.00
C PRO A 284 -12.94 -3.67 -15.94
N LEU A 285 -12.09 -3.78 -14.93
CA LEU A 285 -12.28 -4.60 -13.74
C LEU A 285 -12.56 -3.72 -12.51
N LEU A 286 -13.68 -3.95 -11.85
CA LEU A 286 -13.99 -3.44 -10.51
C LEU A 286 -14.12 -4.63 -9.55
N ALA A 287 -13.23 -4.74 -8.60
CA ALA A 287 -13.25 -5.80 -7.60
C ALA A 287 -13.34 -5.20 -6.19
N LEU A 288 -14.43 -5.48 -5.49
CA LEU A 288 -14.68 -5.01 -4.12
C LEU A 288 -14.91 -6.21 -3.22
N PHE A 289 -13.87 -6.64 -2.52
CA PHE A 289 -13.84 -7.91 -1.79
C PHE A 289 -14.54 -7.84 -0.43
N GLU A 290 -14.60 -6.64 0.19
CA GLU A 290 -15.20 -6.43 1.50
C GLU A 290 -16.20 -5.26 1.50
N PRO A 291 -17.19 -5.24 2.40
CA PRO A 291 -18.08 -4.08 2.53
C PRO A 291 -17.36 -2.83 3.05
N ASP A 292 -16.31 -3.00 3.84
CA ASP A 292 -15.44 -1.94 4.38
C ASP A 292 -13.99 -2.17 3.92
N HIS A 293 -12.98 -1.97 4.76
CA HIS A 293 -11.60 -2.35 4.44
C HIS A 293 -11.48 -3.87 4.28
N MET A 294 -10.53 -4.33 3.47
CA MET A 294 -10.13 -5.73 3.44
C MET A 294 -9.58 -6.15 4.81
N ARG A 295 -9.58 -7.44 5.10
CA ARG A 295 -9.04 -7.96 6.36
C ARG A 295 -7.54 -7.72 6.46
N TYR A 296 -7.03 -7.69 7.69
CA TYR A 296 -5.58 -7.79 7.89
C TYR A 296 -5.06 -9.10 7.32
N THR A 297 -3.86 -9.09 6.80
CA THR A 297 -3.24 -10.27 6.16
C THR A 297 -3.31 -11.52 7.02
N ILE A 298 -3.07 -11.42 8.33
CA ILE A 298 -3.12 -12.57 9.24
C ILE A 298 -4.54 -13.06 9.54
N ASP A 299 -5.54 -12.22 9.36
CA ASP A 299 -6.96 -12.54 9.59
C ASP A 299 -7.68 -12.97 8.30
N ARG A 300 -7.05 -12.82 7.13
CA ARG A 300 -7.63 -13.05 5.80
C ARG A 300 -8.20 -14.45 5.59
N ALA A 301 -7.57 -15.48 6.19
CA ALA A 301 -8.03 -16.85 6.07
C ALA A 301 -9.42 -17.11 6.71
N ALA A 302 -9.90 -16.18 7.54
CA ALA A 302 -11.22 -16.23 8.17
C ALA A 302 -12.30 -15.53 7.34
N ASP A 303 -11.98 -15.00 6.17
CA ASP A 303 -12.96 -14.37 5.28
C ASP A 303 -13.89 -15.39 4.65
N PRO A 304 -15.24 -15.24 4.76
CA PRO A 304 -16.20 -16.23 4.28
C PRO A 304 -16.22 -16.43 2.76
N ALA A 305 -16.07 -15.36 1.98
CA ALA A 305 -16.05 -15.44 0.51
C ALA A 305 -14.64 -15.73 -0.02
N GLY A 306 -13.63 -15.48 0.78
CA GLY A 306 -12.21 -15.56 0.41
C GLY A 306 -11.75 -14.34 -0.38
N GLU A 307 -10.99 -13.47 0.29
CA GLU A 307 -10.36 -12.33 -0.35
C GLU A 307 -8.92 -12.65 -0.83
N PRO A 308 -8.44 -12.03 -1.92
CA PRO A 308 -7.09 -12.25 -2.41
C PRO A 308 -6.05 -11.53 -1.52
N SER A 309 -4.81 -12.00 -1.56
CA SER A 309 -3.66 -11.26 -1.02
C SER A 309 -3.33 -10.04 -1.88
N LEU A 310 -2.57 -9.09 -1.31
CA LEU A 310 -2.08 -7.93 -2.06
C LEU A 310 -1.21 -8.35 -3.25
N ALA A 311 -0.40 -9.42 -3.09
CA ALA A 311 0.43 -9.96 -4.17
C ALA A 311 -0.41 -10.56 -5.31
N GLU A 312 -1.50 -11.28 -4.99
CA GLU A 312 -2.44 -11.82 -6.01
C GLU A 312 -3.16 -10.71 -6.75
N MET A 313 -3.63 -9.66 -6.05
CA MET A 313 -4.24 -8.49 -6.68
C MET A 313 -3.24 -7.76 -7.58
N THR A 314 -2.02 -7.55 -7.11
CA THR A 314 -0.95 -6.90 -7.88
C THR A 314 -0.63 -7.69 -9.15
N ALA A 315 -0.50 -9.01 -9.05
CA ALA A 315 -0.25 -9.88 -10.20
C ALA A 315 -1.40 -9.83 -11.23
N ALA A 316 -2.65 -9.90 -10.77
CA ALA A 316 -3.83 -9.79 -11.62
C ALA A 316 -3.91 -8.43 -12.32
N ALA A 317 -3.60 -7.33 -11.60
CA ALA A 317 -3.56 -5.99 -12.17
C ALA A 317 -2.49 -5.88 -13.27
N ILE A 318 -1.26 -6.32 -12.99
CA ILE A 318 -0.15 -6.29 -13.97
C ILE A 318 -0.52 -7.12 -15.21
N ALA A 319 -1.02 -8.34 -15.03
CA ALA A 319 -1.41 -9.21 -16.15
C ALA A 319 -2.46 -8.56 -17.06
N ARG A 320 -3.43 -7.83 -16.47
CA ARG A 320 -4.48 -7.16 -17.21
C ARG A 320 -4.00 -5.87 -17.86
N LEU A 321 -3.32 -5.01 -17.13
CA LEU A 321 -2.82 -3.72 -17.64
C LEU A 321 -1.76 -3.88 -18.73
N SER A 322 -0.96 -4.95 -18.67
CA SER A 322 0.04 -5.30 -19.69
C SER A 322 -0.55 -5.63 -21.07
N GLN A 323 -1.88 -5.80 -21.18
CA GLN A 323 -2.54 -5.96 -22.48
C GLN A 323 -2.52 -4.65 -23.31
N ASN A 324 -2.31 -3.50 -22.66
CA ASN A 324 -2.12 -2.23 -23.38
C ASN A 324 -0.70 -2.17 -23.99
N PRO A 325 -0.55 -2.09 -25.33
CA PRO A 325 0.76 -2.02 -25.94
C PRO A 325 1.53 -0.74 -25.61
N GLY A 326 0.85 0.33 -25.20
CA GLY A 326 1.45 1.58 -24.74
C GLY A 326 2.11 1.48 -23.37
N GLY A 327 1.71 0.51 -22.56
CA GLY A 327 2.14 0.36 -21.16
C GLY A 327 1.09 0.83 -20.16
N PHE A 328 1.48 0.97 -18.89
CA PHE A 328 0.52 1.25 -17.82
C PHE A 328 1.13 2.02 -16.64
N VAL A 329 0.24 2.63 -15.84
CA VAL A 329 0.53 3.13 -14.50
C VAL A 329 -0.37 2.44 -13.49
N LEU A 330 0.23 1.88 -12.44
CA LEU A 330 -0.44 1.13 -11.38
C LEU A 330 -0.05 1.69 -10.01
N LEU A 331 -1.06 2.10 -9.23
CA LEU A 331 -0.94 2.34 -7.80
C LEU A 331 -1.29 1.06 -7.03
N VAL A 332 -0.43 0.65 -6.10
CA VAL A 332 -0.67 -0.44 -5.16
C VAL A 332 -0.49 0.10 -3.74
N GLU A 333 -1.51 -0.05 -2.91
CA GLU A 333 -1.46 0.40 -1.51
C GLU A 333 -1.57 -0.77 -0.54
N ALA A 334 -0.64 -0.83 0.42
CA ALA A 334 -0.73 -1.65 1.61
C ALA A 334 -1.28 -0.80 2.77
N GLY A 335 -2.58 -0.51 2.73
CA GLY A 335 -3.17 0.50 3.60
C GLY A 335 -3.53 -0.01 5.00
N ARG A 336 -3.49 -1.34 5.23
CA ARG A 336 -3.84 -1.89 6.55
C ARG A 336 -2.70 -1.81 7.56
N ILE A 337 -1.48 -1.49 7.15
CA ILE A 337 -0.35 -1.24 8.05
C ILE A 337 -0.69 -0.11 9.02
N ASP A 338 -1.16 1.03 8.49
CA ASP A 338 -1.59 2.21 9.25
C ASP A 338 -2.67 1.87 10.29
N HIS A 339 -3.74 1.21 9.85
CA HIS A 339 -4.85 0.84 10.74
C HIS A 339 -4.39 -0.06 11.91
N ALA A 340 -3.44 -0.95 11.66
CA ALA A 340 -2.90 -1.81 12.71
C ALA A 340 -2.04 -1.01 13.70
N HIS A 341 -1.25 -0.03 13.23
CA HIS A 341 -0.52 0.88 14.10
C HIS A 341 -1.46 1.74 14.93
N HIS A 342 -2.49 2.32 14.34
CA HIS A 342 -3.53 3.06 15.06
C HIS A 342 -4.20 2.23 16.16
N ALA A 343 -4.38 0.93 15.93
CA ALA A 343 -4.88 0.01 16.94
C ALA A 343 -3.82 -0.39 17.98
N GLY A 344 -2.56 0.06 17.88
CA GLY A 344 -1.47 -0.34 18.76
C GLY A 344 -1.03 -1.80 18.57
N ASN A 345 -1.27 -2.38 17.39
CA ASN A 345 -1.10 -3.80 17.10
C ASN A 345 0.06 -4.04 16.12
N ALA A 346 1.24 -4.34 16.66
CA ALA A 346 2.42 -4.58 15.83
C ALA A 346 2.33 -5.88 15.01
N ALA A 347 1.69 -6.94 15.53
CA ALA A 347 1.61 -8.21 14.82
C ALA A 347 0.90 -8.06 13.46
N ARG A 348 -0.26 -7.37 13.44
CA ARG A 348 -0.99 -7.08 12.20
C ARG A 348 -0.22 -6.12 11.30
N ALA A 349 0.37 -5.06 11.86
CA ALA A 349 1.14 -4.08 11.08
C ALA A 349 2.31 -4.74 10.34
N LEU A 350 3.07 -5.60 11.03
CA LEU A 350 4.21 -6.29 10.41
C LEU A 350 3.77 -7.33 9.37
N ALA A 351 2.65 -8.03 9.59
CA ALA A 351 2.11 -8.98 8.62
C ALA A 351 1.67 -8.28 7.32
N ASP A 352 0.99 -7.14 7.42
CA ASP A 352 0.58 -6.35 6.25
C ASP A 352 1.79 -5.69 5.55
N ALA A 353 2.82 -5.30 6.30
CA ALA A 353 4.08 -4.83 5.74
C ALA A 353 4.84 -5.93 4.97
N VAL A 354 4.82 -7.19 5.46
CA VAL A 354 5.37 -8.35 4.75
C VAL A 354 4.56 -8.62 3.47
N ALA A 355 3.23 -8.50 3.51
CA ALA A 355 2.39 -8.65 2.33
C ALA A 355 2.70 -7.60 1.24
N MET A 356 3.10 -6.37 1.63
CA MET A 356 3.61 -5.37 0.69
C MET A 356 4.91 -5.83 0.02
N ASP A 357 5.87 -6.36 0.78
CA ASP A 357 7.13 -6.88 0.21
C ASP A 357 6.88 -8.03 -0.77
N GLU A 358 5.93 -8.92 -0.45
CA GLU A 358 5.52 -10.01 -1.35
C GLU A 358 4.88 -9.48 -2.64
N ALA A 359 4.09 -8.40 -2.57
CA ALA A 359 3.51 -7.75 -3.73
C ALA A 359 4.59 -7.07 -4.60
N VAL A 360 5.58 -6.44 -3.98
CA VAL A 360 6.76 -5.89 -4.69
C VAL A 360 7.54 -7.00 -5.38
N ALA A 361 7.78 -8.13 -4.70
CA ALA A 361 8.43 -9.29 -5.29
C ALA A 361 7.69 -9.84 -6.51
N ALA A 362 6.34 -9.91 -6.43
CA ALA A 362 5.50 -10.32 -7.55
C ALA A 362 5.62 -9.34 -8.74
N ALA A 363 5.60 -8.03 -8.49
CA ALA A 363 5.77 -7.03 -9.55
C ALA A 363 7.14 -7.12 -10.21
N MET A 364 8.21 -7.27 -9.43
CA MET A 364 9.57 -7.45 -9.96
C MET A 364 9.69 -8.70 -10.85
N ALA A 365 9.02 -9.79 -10.47
CA ALA A 365 9.03 -11.03 -11.24
C ALA A 365 8.21 -10.97 -12.55
N LEU A 366 7.19 -10.13 -12.60
CA LEU A 366 6.24 -10.03 -13.71
C LEU A 366 6.58 -8.91 -14.71
N THR A 367 7.58 -8.08 -14.42
CA THR A 367 7.93 -6.92 -15.24
C THR A 367 9.40 -6.93 -15.67
N ASN A 368 9.72 -6.14 -16.71
CA ASN A 368 11.08 -5.99 -17.16
C ASN A 368 11.71 -4.72 -16.54
N PRO A 369 12.79 -4.83 -15.76
CA PRO A 369 13.42 -3.66 -15.13
C PRO A 369 14.01 -2.65 -16.12
N ALA A 370 14.17 -3.02 -17.40
CA ALA A 370 14.68 -2.11 -18.42
C ALA A 370 13.63 -1.08 -18.89
N ASP A 371 12.33 -1.37 -18.70
CA ASP A 371 11.22 -0.53 -19.18
C ASP A 371 10.14 -0.27 -18.12
N THR A 372 10.31 -0.79 -16.92
CA THR A 372 9.36 -0.62 -15.81
C THR A 372 10.03 0.07 -14.63
N LEU A 373 9.50 1.24 -14.25
CA LEU A 373 9.87 1.92 -13.01
C LEU A 373 9.02 1.36 -11.88
N ILE A 374 9.66 0.72 -10.90
CA ILE A 374 9.05 0.32 -9.64
C ILE A 374 9.52 1.28 -8.55
N VAL A 375 8.57 1.88 -7.84
CA VAL A 375 8.81 2.77 -6.70
C VAL A 375 8.09 2.20 -5.48
N THR A 376 8.78 2.12 -4.34
CA THR A 376 8.16 1.78 -3.04
C THR A 376 8.40 2.92 -2.08
N THR A 377 7.38 3.36 -1.36
CA THR A 377 7.50 4.42 -0.35
C THR A 377 6.44 4.25 0.73
N ALA A 378 6.54 5.05 1.78
CA ALA A 378 5.45 5.31 2.71
C ALA A 378 4.88 6.71 2.44
N ASP A 379 3.64 6.93 2.84
CA ASP A 379 3.02 8.24 2.84
C ASP A 379 3.37 9.05 4.10
N HIS A 380 3.42 8.42 5.26
CA HIS A 380 3.94 8.92 6.54
C HIS A 380 4.45 7.75 7.41
N SER A 381 4.88 8.04 8.63
CA SER A 381 5.28 7.07 9.64
C SER A 381 4.26 6.99 10.79
N HIS A 382 4.50 6.06 11.73
CA HIS A 382 3.84 5.94 13.02
C HIS A 382 4.82 6.08 14.17
N VAL A 383 4.32 6.30 15.40
CA VAL A 383 5.17 6.49 16.58
C VAL A 383 5.58 5.16 17.22
N ILE A 384 5.85 4.15 16.41
CA ILE A 384 6.41 2.87 16.84
C ILE A 384 7.92 2.98 17.06
N GLY A 385 8.43 2.34 18.11
CA GLY A 385 9.86 2.26 18.41
C GLY A 385 10.32 0.82 18.59
N MET A 386 11.59 0.57 18.25
CA MET A 386 12.31 -0.67 18.56
C MET A 386 13.36 -0.35 19.61
N ALA A 387 13.32 -1.00 20.76
CA ALA A 387 14.09 -0.62 21.94
C ALA A 387 14.75 -1.82 22.64
N GLY A 388 15.60 -1.50 23.66
CA GLY A 388 16.38 -2.45 24.42
C GLY A 388 17.66 -2.88 23.72
N TYR A 389 18.30 -3.89 24.29
CA TYR A 389 19.53 -4.51 23.76
C TYR A 389 19.32 -6.01 23.54
N PRO A 390 18.23 -6.44 22.84
CA PRO A 390 17.98 -7.86 22.64
C PRO A 390 19.12 -8.50 21.84
N SER A 391 19.48 -9.71 22.19
CA SER A 391 20.44 -10.50 21.41
C SER A 391 19.92 -10.69 19.99
N ARG A 392 20.84 -10.79 19.02
CA ARG A 392 20.49 -11.06 17.62
C ARG A 392 19.64 -12.33 17.49
N GLY A 393 18.58 -12.25 16.69
CA GLY A 393 17.59 -13.31 16.55
C GLY A 393 16.52 -13.35 17.64
N ASN A 394 16.50 -12.36 18.53
CA ASN A 394 15.40 -12.22 19.50
C ASN A 394 14.07 -12.06 18.75
N PRO A 395 13.01 -12.79 19.14
CA PRO A 395 11.70 -12.63 18.51
C PRO A 395 11.24 -11.17 18.51
N ILE A 396 10.98 -10.60 17.33
CA ILE A 396 10.70 -9.16 17.19
C ILE A 396 9.42 -8.73 17.91
N LEU A 397 8.42 -9.60 17.98
CA LEU A 397 7.18 -9.40 18.75
C LEU A 397 7.31 -9.78 20.22
N GLY A 398 8.47 -10.31 20.62
CA GLY A 398 8.72 -10.85 21.96
C GLY A 398 9.22 -9.81 22.95
N LEU A 399 9.48 -10.33 24.15
CA LEU A 399 10.18 -9.60 25.22
C LEU A 399 11.64 -9.38 24.83
N VAL A 400 12.24 -8.31 25.36
CA VAL A 400 13.68 -8.10 25.25
C VAL A 400 14.41 -9.17 26.06
N ARG A 401 15.34 -9.89 25.39
CA ARG A 401 16.19 -10.91 26.00
C ARG A 401 17.65 -10.67 25.63
N GLU A 402 18.51 -10.71 26.64
CA GLU A 402 19.96 -10.69 26.47
C GLU A 402 20.50 -12.06 26.91
N ASP A 403 21.27 -12.72 26.03
CA ASP A 403 21.83 -14.05 26.25
C ASP A 403 20.80 -15.11 26.70
N GLY A 404 19.55 -14.98 26.23
CA GLY A 404 18.42 -15.85 26.54
C GLY A 404 17.63 -15.48 27.79
N GLU A 405 18.14 -14.58 28.63
CA GLU A 405 17.46 -14.12 29.85
C GLU A 405 16.56 -12.89 29.54
N VAL A 406 15.40 -12.83 30.20
CA VAL A 406 14.50 -11.67 30.07
C VAL A 406 15.12 -10.47 30.77
N THR A 407 15.23 -9.35 30.06
CA THR A 407 15.66 -8.07 30.62
C THR A 407 14.51 -7.40 31.36
N LEU A 408 14.74 -7.00 32.60
CA LEU A 408 13.75 -6.30 33.40
C LEU A 408 14.04 -4.79 33.44
N ALA A 409 12.95 -4.01 33.42
CA ALA A 409 13.03 -2.57 33.67
C ALA A 409 13.20 -2.23 35.14
N ASP A 410 13.36 -0.95 35.51
CA ASP A 410 13.58 -0.49 36.89
C ASP A 410 12.40 -0.79 37.82
N ASP A 411 11.20 -1.04 37.29
CA ASP A 411 10.03 -1.48 38.04
C ASP A 411 10.00 -2.99 38.31
N GLY A 412 11.01 -3.73 37.85
CA GLY A 412 11.14 -5.17 38.01
C GLY A 412 10.31 -6.00 37.04
N MET A 413 9.64 -5.38 36.06
CA MET A 413 8.82 -6.05 35.07
C MET A 413 9.56 -6.14 33.70
N ALA A 414 9.21 -7.13 32.88
CA ALA A 414 9.69 -7.25 31.51
C ALA A 414 9.20 -6.10 30.62
N TYR A 415 9.73 -6.00 29.42
CA TYR A 415 9.23 -5.11 28.37
C TYR A 415 9.44 -5.72 26.98
N THR A 416 8.63 -5.29 26.02
CA THR A 416 8.68 -5.79 24.63
C THR A 416 9.71 -5.03 23.80
N THR A 417 10.25 -5.70 22.77
CA THR A 417 11.18 -5.07 21.81
C THR A 417 10.52 -3.91 21.05
N LEU A 418 9.23 -4.07 20.69
CA LEU A 418 8.44 -3.04 20.05
C LEU A 418 7.50 -2.36 21.04
N GLY A 419 7.37 -1.04 20.91
CA GLY A 419 6.43 -0.23 21.70
C GLY A 419 6.06 1.04 20.95
N TYR A 420 5.08 1.77 21.46
CA TYR A 420 4.60 3.01 20.89
C TYR A 420 4.80 4.21 21.81
N LEU A 421 4.96 5.41 21.28
CA LEU A 421 5.00 6.64 22.10
C LEU A 421 3.62 6.99 22.65
N ASN A 422 2.54 6.64 21.96
CA ASN A 422 1.17 6.83 22.43
C ASN A 422 0.27 5.72 21.88
N GLY A 423 -0.94 5.62 22.39
CA GLY A 423 -1.94 4.70 21.84
C GLY A 423 -2.69 3.89 22.90
N PRO A 424 -3.53 2.93 22.45
CA PRO A 424 -4.43 2.18 23.33
C PRO A 424 -3.71 1.20 24.27
N GLY A 425 -2.45 0.83 24.00
CA GLY A 425 -1.64 -0.01 24.88
C GLY A 425 -1.07 0.71 26.10
N ALA A 426 -1.29 2.03 26.23
CA ALA A 426 -0.89 2.78 27.42
C ALA A 426 -1.90 2.61 28.54
N VAL A 427 -1.39 2.55 29.79
CA VAL A 427 -2.22 2.36 30.98
C VAL A 427 -2.05 3.52 31.95
N SER A 428 -3.11 3.80 32.73
CA SER A 428 -3.03 4.72 33.84
C SER A 428 -2.70 3.94 35.13
N GLY A 429 -1.54 4.22 35.73
CA GLY A 429 -1.05 3.53 36.94
C GLY A 429 0.06 2.51 36.62
N PRO A 430 0.32 1.54 37.49
CA PRO A 430 1.32 0.50 37.26
C PRO A 430 1.01 -0.27 35.97
N ARG A 431 2.01 -0.41 35.12
CA ARG A 431 1.85 -1.19 33.88
C ARG A 431 1.77 -2.70 34.20
N PRO A 432 1.00 -3.50 33.45
CA PRO A 432 1.04 -4.94 33.55
C PRO A 432 2.42 -5.46 33.10
N ASP A 433 2.83 -6.62 33.65
CA ASP A 433 4.04 -7.30 33.19
C ASP A 433 3.69 -8.01 31.86
N PRO A 434 4.33 -7.67 30.71
CA PRO A 434 4.09 -8.37 29.48
C PRO A 434 4.55 -9.84 29.50
N ALA A 435 5.36 -10.26 30.50
CA ALA A 435 5.72 -11.66 30.71
C ALA A 435 4.52 -12.54 31.08
N ASP A 436 3.43 -11.94 31.58
CA ASP A 436 2.18 -12.64 31.92
C ASP A 436 1.29 -12.88 30.70
N HIS A 437 1.68 -12.42 29.51
CA HIS A 437 0.92 -12.48 28.27
C HIS A 437 1.73 -13.12 27.15
N ASP A 438 1.05 -13.72 26.16
CA ASP A 438 1.69 -14.06 24.91
C ASP A 438 1.74 -12.82 24.00
N THR A 439 2.92 -12.21 23.92
CA THR A 439 3.14 -11.00 23.09
C THR A 439 3.11 -11.25 21.58
N HIS A 440 3.02 -12.53 21.16
CA HIS A 440 2.90 -12.94 19.76
C HIS A 440 1.44 -13.12 19.32
N GLU A 441 0.49 -13.09 20.26
CA GLU A 441 -0.94 -13.15 19.95
C GLU A 441 -1.34 -12.01 19.00
N HIS A 442 -2.21 -12.32 18.03
CA HIS A 442 -2.62 -11.35 17.00
C HIS A 442 -3.32 -10.11 17.57
N ASP A 443 -3.99 -10.26 18.73
CA ASP A 443 -4.70 -9.17 19.41
C ASP A 443 -3.88 -8.49 20.51
N TYR A 444 -2.60 -8.86 20.68
CA TYR A 444 -1.75 -8.22 21.66
C TYR A 444 -1.53 -6.74 21.33
N LEU A 445 -1.81 -5.84 22.29
CA LEU A 445 -1.54 -4.42 22.18
C LEU A 445 -0.16 -4.12 22.74
N GLN A 446 0.68 -3.53 21.93
CA GLN A 446 2.03 -3.16 22.33
C GLN A 446 2.00 -2.07 23.40
N GLN A 447 2.95 -2.13 24.35
CA GLN A 447 3.10 -1.11 25.37
C GLN A 447 3.23 0.28 24.74
N ALA A 448 2.51 1.27 25.30
CA ALA A 448 2.58 2.66 24.87
C ALA A 448 2.80 3.59 26.07
N LEU A 449 3.41 4.76 25.82
CA LEU A 449 3.74 5.71 26.88
C LEU A 449 2.58 6.63 27.23
N VAL A 450 1.96 7.26 26.22
CA VAL A 450 0.87 8.24 26.41
C VAL A 450 -0.47 7.59 26.09
N PRO A 451 -1.45 7.60 27.01
CA PRO A 451 -2.75 6.97 26.78
C PRO A 451 -3.59 7.79 25.80
N LEU A 452 -3.86 7.19 24.64
CA LEU A 452 -4.78 7.67 23.63
C LEU A 452 -5.68 6.51 23.16
N GLY A 453 -6.89 6.82 22.69
CA GLY A 453 -7.80 5.81 22.15
C GLY A 453 -7.37 5.24 20.79
N SER A 454 -6.46 5.92 20.12
CA SER A 454 -5.82 5.53 18.86
C SER A 454 -4.38 6.01 18.92
N GLU A 455 -3.44 5.23 18.40
CA GLU A 455 -2.07 5.68 18.17
C GLU A 455 -2.04 6.72 17.07
N THR A 456 -1.01 7.55 16.99
CA THR A 456 -0.90 8.66 16.04
C THR A 456 0.23 8.46 15.06
N HIS A 457 0.12 9.15 13.92
CA HIS A 457 1.20 9.21 12.95
C HIS A 457 2.50 9.77 13.55
N GLY A 458 3.63 9.37 12.96
CA GLY A 458 4.97 9.87 13.22
C GLY A 458 5.39 10.90 12.16
N GLY A 459 6.08 11.95 12.59
CA GLY A 459 6.56 13.04 11.71
C GLY A 459 7.97 12.83 11.16
N GLU A 460 8.53 11.64 11.27
CA GLU A 460 9.86 11.32 10.74
C GLU A 460 9.86 11.20 9.21
N ASP A 461 11.05 11.37 8.60
CA ASP A 461 11.25 11.08 7.18
C ASP A 461 11.05 9.58 6.93
N VAL A 462 10.47 9.24 5.77
CA VAL A 462 10.28 7.86 5.35
C VAL A 462 11.23 7.48 4.22
N ALA A 463 11.38 6.19 3.93
CA ALA A 463 12.22 5.72 2.85
C ALA A 463 11.43 5.64 1.52
N VAL A 464 12.05 6.07 0.42
CA VAL A 464 11.67 5.67 -0.93
C VAL A 464 12.75 4.77 -1.51
N ARG A 465 12.35 3.69 -2.20
CA ARG A 465 13.26 2.80 -2.93
C ARG A 465 12.74 2.58 -4.33
N ALA A 466 13.64 2.44 -5.30
CA ALA A 466 13.23 2.30 -6.69
C ALA A 466 14.21 1.47 -7.54
N SER A 467 13.67 0.92 -8.64
CA SER A 467 14.43 0.31 -9.73
C SER A 467 13.79 0.64 -11.07
N GLY A 468 14.57 0.58 -12.15
CA GLY A 468 14.08 0.83 -13.50
C GLY A 468 14.48 2.22 -14.05
N PRO A 469 13.84 2.65 -15.16
CA PRO A 469 14.12 3.94 -15.78
C PRO A 469 13.96 5.11 -14.83
N MET A 470 14.91 6.04 -14.83
CA MET A 470 14.98 7.25 -13.98
C MET A 470 15.05 6.98 -12.45
N ALA A 471 15.09 5.72 -12.00
CA ALA A 471 15.15 5.38 -10.56
C ALA A 471 16.36 5.99 -9.85
N TYR A 472 17.47 6.23 -10.56
CA TYR A 472 18.70 6.83 -10.03
C TYR A 472 18.52 8.29 -9.53
N LEU A 473 17.39 8.92 -9.85
CA LEU A 473 17.03 10.26 -9.35
C LEU A 473 16.57 10.22 -7.89
N PHE A 474 16.14 9.07 -7.37
CA PHE A 474 15.84 8.89 -5.95
C PHE A 474 17.16 8.82 -5.15
N ARG A 475 17.59 9.96 -4.60
CA ARG A 475 18.84 10.09 -3.84
C ARG A 475 18.80 11.24 -2.84
N GLY A 476 19.53 11.10 -1.73
CA GLY A 476 19.61 12.12 -0.66
C GLY A 476 18.32 12.20 0.15
N THR A 477 17.90 13.42 0.48
CA THR A 477 16.61 13.70 1.13
C THR A 477 15.80 14.62 0.23
N ILE A 478 14.60 14.18 -0.14
CA ILE A 478 13.73 14.86 -1.09
C ILE A 478 12.39 15.24 -0.45
N GLU A 479 11.69 16.17 -1.06
CA GLU A 479 10.30 16.47 -0.75
C GLU A 479 9.39 15.39 -1.33
N GLN A 480 8.29 15.07 -0.65
CA GLN A 480 7.37 13.99 -1.05
C GLN A 480 6.79 14.19 -2.46
N HIS A 481 6.44 15.42 -2.82
CA HIS A 481 5.94 15.76 -4.15
C HIS A 481 7.00 15.64 -5.26
N THR A 482 8.29 15.50 -4.94
CA THR A 482 9.34 15.20 -5.92
C THR A 482 9.21 13.79 -6.48
N ILE A 483 8.56 12.85 -5.74
CA ILE A 483 8.28 11.50 -6.23
C ILE A 483 7.43 11.57 -7.51
N HIS A 484 6.37 12.38 -7.53
CA HIS A 484 5.58 12.64 -8.73
C HIS A 484 6.43 13.14 -9.89
N ALA A 485 7.25 14.15 -9.66
CA ALA A 485 8.08 14.76 -10.70
C ALA A 485 9.05 13.74 -11.34
N ILE A 486 9.62 12.82 -10.54
CA ILE A 486 10.50 11.75 -11.06
C ILE A 486 9.68 10.75 -11.89
N MET A 487 8.52 10.32 -11.41
CA MET A 487 7.65 9.40 -12.16
C MET A 487 7.14 10.03 -13.46
N GLN A 488 6.72 11.30 -13.43
CA GLN A 488 6.32 12.06 -14.62
C GLN A 488 7.47 12.19 -15.62
N ALA A 489 8.69 12.51 -15.16
CA ALA A 489 9.86 12.57 -16.00
C ALA A 489 10.15 11.22 -16.67
N ALA A 490 9.95 10.10 -15.96
CA ALA A 490 10.11 8.77 -16.51
C ALA A 490 9.08 8.45 -17.62
N LEU A 491 7.83 8.92 -17.48
CA LEU A 491 6.82 8.78 -18.54
C LEU A 491 7.14 9.65 -19.77
N LEU A 492 7.62 10.86 -19.55
CA LEU A 492 7.81 11.87 -20.62
C LEU A 492 9.13 11.73 -21.38
N ALA A 493 10.11 10.98 -20.86
CA ALA A 493 11.44 10.84 -21.47
C ALA A 493 11.43 10.26 -22.89
N GLY A 494 10.33 9.66 -23.31
CA GLY A 494 10.14 9.06 -24.64
C GLY A 494 9.33 9.89 -25.64
N GLN A 495 8.90 11.10 -25.27
CA GLN A 495 8.06 11.96 -26.12
C GLN A 495 8.87 13.02 -26.89
#